data_46cb70cde10689f6ebaf9010ae0c304f
#
_entry.id   46cb70cde10689f6ebaf9010ae0c304f
#
_cell.length_a   1.000
_cell.length_b   1.000
_cell.length_c   1.000
_cell.angle_alpha   90.00
_cell.angle_beta   90.00
_cell.angle_gamma   90.00
#
_symmetry.space_group_name_H-M   'P 1'
#
loop_
_entity.id
_entity.type
_entity.pdbx_description
1 polymer ?
#
loop_
_entity_poly.entity_id
_entity_poly.type
_entity_poly.pdbx_seq_one_letter_code
_entity_poly.pdbx_strand_id
1 'polypeptide(L)'
;ERLGAGIVALGGFTSIVGERFQEKLRGLIKIPLTTGNTFTAAMALEGTRKAAELMGIEMKKATATVIGGTGDIGSACARALARQVRHLIITGRTKENVEAVKKRLEKEKGARIEASFDNNEAVKKADIVIAVASSSKSLVDISNFKPGTVICDVAYPKNTSYMTTYRNDLFAFSGGL
;
A
#
# COMPACT_ATOMS: atom_id res chain seq x y z
N GLU A 1 10.87 -21.87 20.12
CA GLU A 1 11.58 -21.93 21.41
C GLU A 1 12.37 -23.23 21.56
N ARG A 2 11.77 -24.40 21.37
CA ARG A 2 12.49 -25.72 21.46
C ARG A 2 13.68 -25.84 20.52
N LEU A 3 13.67 -25.11 19.39
CA LEU A 3 14.75 -25.10 18.39
C LEU A 3 15.75 -23.96 18.61
N GLY A 4 15.68 -23.24 19.73
CA GLY A 4 16.58 -22.13 20.04
C GLY A 4 16.31 -20.85 19.26
N ALA A 5 15.14 -20.72 18.59
CA ALA A 5 14.79 -19.50 17.88
C ALA A 5 14.59 -18.34 18.85
N GLY A 6 15.24 -17.19 18.57
CA GLY A 6 15.10 -15.95 19.34
C GLY A 6 14.03 -15.00 18.80
N ILE A 7 13.54 -15.22 17.57
CA ILE A 7 12.47 -14.48 16.92
C ILE A 7 11.77 -15.37 15.90
N VAL A 8 10.48 -15.13 15.65
CA VAL A 8 9.71 -15.82 14.60
C VAL A 8 9.11 -14.80 13.64
N ALA A 9 9.33 -15.00 12.35
CA ALA A 9 8.66 -14.28 11.30
C ALA A 9 7.46 -15.06 10.77
N LEU A 10 6.29 -14.40 10.73
CA LEU A 10 5.06 -14.95 10.16
C LEU A 10 4.94 -14.48 8.72
N GLY A 11 5.07 -15.37 7.75
CA GLY A 11 4.99 -15.05 6.32
C GLY A 11 3.64 -15.38 5.70
N GLY A 12 3.32 -14.71 4.58
CA GLY A 12 2.09 -14.96 3.83
C GLY A 12 0.83 -14.84 4.67
N PHE A 13 -0.09 -15.78 4.53
CA PHE A 13 -1.37 -15.75 5.25
C PHE A 13 -1.24 -15.89 6.78
N THR A 14 -0.14 -16.43 7.28
CA THR A 14 0.08 -16.55 8.74
C THR A 14 0.29 -15.18 9.40
N SER A 15 0.74 -14.17 8.65
CA SER A 15 0.84 -12.79 9.16
C SER A 15 -0.53 -12.22 9.53
N ILE A 16 -1.54 -12.45 8.69
CA ILE A 16 -2.92 -12.00 8.91
C ILE A 16 -3.50 -12.63 10.18
N VAL A 17 -3.24 -13.94 10.38
CA VAL A 17 -3.66 -14.66 11.59
C VAL A 17 -2.93 -14.13 12.82
N GLY A 18 -1.61 -13.91 12.71
CA GLY A 18 -0.78 -13.36 13.79
C GLY A 18 -1.26 -12.01 14.28
N GLU A 19 -1.60 -11.12 13.39
CA GLU A 19 -2.13 -9.79 13.72
C GLU A 19 -3.52 -9.85 14.37
N ARG A 20 -4.41 -10.66 13.81
CA ARG A 20 -5.78 -10.82 14.30
C ARG A 20 -5.84 -11.40 15.73
N PHE A 21 -4.88 -12.22 16.09
CA PHE A 21 -4.82 -12.91 17.39
C PHE A 21 -3.62 -12.47 18.23
N GLN A 22 -3.07 -11.29 18.00
CA GLN A 22 -1.87 -10.79 18.65
C GLN A 22 -1.92 -10.90 20.18
N GLU A 23 -3.04 -10.52 20.81
CA GLU A 23 -3.20 -10.60 22.28
C GLU A 23 -3.16 -12.03 22.79
N LYS A 24 -3.81 -12.97 22.09
CA LYS A 24 -3.77 -14.40 22.44
C LYS A 24 -2.38 -14.99 22.27
N LEU A 25 -1.68 -14.60 21.20
CA LEU A 25 -0.33 -15.08 20.93
C LEU A 25 0.68 -14.56 21.96
N ARG A 26 0.54 -13.33 22.46
CA ARG A 26 1.39 -12.79 23.54
C ARG A 26 1.38 -13.63 24.80
N GLY A 27 0.26 -14.27 25.13
CA GLY A 27 0.16 -15.17 26.28
C GLY A 27 0.80 -16.56 26.07
N LEU A 28 0.96 -16.98 24.82
CA LEU A 28 1.42 -18.32 24.46
C LEU A 28 2.88 -18.38 24.01
N ILE A 29 3.39 -17.29 23.44
CA ILE A 29 4.71 -17.22 22.81
C ILE A 29 5.57 -16.21 23.58
N LYS A 30 6.74 -16.67 24.06
CA LYS A 30 7.69 -15.86 24.86
C LYS A 30 8.74 -15.15 24.03
N ILE A 31 8.89 -15.50 22.76
CA ILE A 31 9.85 -14.87 21.85
C ILE A 31 9.14 -13.85 20.93
N PRO A 32 9.84 -12.80 20.45
CA PRO A 32 9.28 -11.82 19.56
C PRO A 32 8.71 -12.41 18.27
N LEU A 33 7.59 -11.85 17.82
CA LEU A 33 6.98 -12.15 16.53
C LEU A 33 7.08 -10.94 15.62
N THR A 34 7.32 -11.14 14.32
CA THR A 34 7.22 -10.14 13.28
C THR A 34 6.46 -10.69 12.08
N THR A 35 5.73 -9.83 11.37
CA THR A 35 5.00 -10.20 10.14
C THR A 35 5.76 -9.81 8.87
N GLY A 36 6.79 -8.97 9.00
CA GLY A 36 7.50 -8.41 7.87
C GLY A 36 6.74 -7.26 7.16
N ASN A 37 5.48 -6.96 7.52
CA ASN A 37 4.66 -5.94 6.86
C ASN A 37 5.30 -4.55 6.85
N THR A 38 5.97 -4.17 7.93
CA THR A 38 6.70 -2.90 8.00
C THR A 38 7.85 -2.84 7.01
N PHE A 39 8.60 -3.93 6.86
CA PHE A 39 9.67 -4.02 5.87
C PHE A 39 9.12 -3.97 4.45
N THR A 40 8.04 -4.71 4.18
CA THR A 40 7.34 -4.67 2.89
C THR A 40 6.88 -3.25 2.53
N ALA A 41 6.29 -2.54 3.49
CA ALA A 41 5.89 -1.14 3.29
C ALA A 41 7.10 -0.23 2.99
N ALA A 42 8.21 -0.40 3.72
CA ALA A 42 9.42 0.37 3.50
C ALA A 42 10.02 0.13 2.10
N MET A 43 10.09 -1.13 1.66
CA MET A 43 10.58 -1.49 0.32
C MET A 43 9.68 -0.97 -0.79
N ALA A 44 8.35 -1.07 -0.62
CA ALA A 44 7.38 -0.52 -1.57
C ALA A 44 7.53 1.00 -1.72
N LEU A 45 7.70 1.72 -0.61
CA LEU A 45 7.90 3.16 -0.61
C LEU A 45 9.23 3.56 -1.26
N GLU A 46 10.31 2.86 -0.94
CA GLU A 46 11.63 3.16 -1.53
C GLU A 46 11.64 2.88 -3.03
N GLY A 47 11.09 1.73 -3.47
CA GLY A 47 10.93 1.42 -4.88
C GLY A 47 10.06 2.46 -5.60
N THR A 48 8.95 2.89 -4.97
CA THR A 48 8.07 3.93 -5.51
C THR A 48 8.80 5.27 -5.65
N ARG A 49 9.57 5.69 -4.64
CA ARG A 49 10.37 6.92 -4.68
C ARG A 49 11.38 6.89 -5.83
N LYS A 50 12.10 5.76 -5.97
CA LYS A 50 13.08 5.57 -7.06
C LYS A 50 12.43 5.58 -8.43
N ALA A 51 11.30 4.91 -8.59
CA ALA A 51 10.54 4.92 -9.82
C ALA A 51 10.01 6.33 -10.17
N ALA A 52 9.51 7.07 -9.19
CA ALA A 52 9.08 8.45 -9.36
C ALA A 52 10.23 9.35 -9.82
N GLU A 53 11.42 9.21 -9.23
CA GLU A 53 12.63 9.91 -9.66
C GLU A 53 12.98 9.62 -11.13
N LEU A 54 12.98 8.34 -11.54
CA LEU A 54 13.25 7.92 -12.91
C LEU A 54 12.24 8.46 -13.91
N MET A 55 10.97 8.60 -13.48
CA MET A 55 9.88 9.15 -14.30
C MET A 55 9.78 10.68 -14.24
N GLY A 56 10.69 11.36 -13.53
CA GLY A 56 10.68 12.81 -13.39
C GLY A 56 9.51 13.36 -12.57
N ILE A 57 8.91 12.54 -11.70
CA ILE A 57 7.79 12.95 -10.84
C ILE A 57 8.32 13.64 -9.59
N GLU A 58 7.99 14.92 -9.44
CA GLU A 58 8.29 15.67 -8.23
C GLU A 58 7.28 15.32 -7.13
N MET A 59 7.71 14.54 -6.14
CA MET A 59 6.85 14.03 -5.06
C MET A 59 6.01 15.13 -4.39
N LYS A 60 6.58 16.27 -4.09
CA LYS A 60 5.90 17.41 -3.42
C LYS A 60 4.76 18.03 -4.24
N LYS A 61 4.70 17.75 -5.53
CA LYS A 61 3.62 18.20 -6.42
C LYS A 61 2.67 17.07 -6.80
N ALA A 62 3.07 15.84 -6.54
CA ALA A 62 2.37 14.64 -6.97
C ALA A 62 1.06 14.39 -6.21
N THR A 63 0.14 13.73 -6.90
CA THR A 63 -1.00 13.04 -6.33
C THR A 63 -0.70 11.56 -6.24
N ALA A 64 -0.76 10.99 -5.03
CA ALA A 64 -0.60 9.56 -4.82
C ALA A 64 -1.94 8.90 -4.45
N THR A 65 -2.15 7.67 -4.88
CA THR A 65 -3.28 6.83 -4.47
C THR A 65 -2.77 5.56 -3.79
N VAL A 66 -3.36 5.22 -2.63
CA VAL A 66 -3.11 3.95 -1.96
C VAL A 66 -4.38 3.11 -1.99
N ILE A 67 -4.35 2.05 -2.81
CA ILE A 67 -5.45 1.06 -2.90
C ILE A 67 -5.29 0.06 -1.77
N GLY A 68 -6.31 -0.05 -0.92
CA GLY A 68 -6.22 -0.83 0.32
C GLY A 68 -5.53 -0.09 1.46
N GLY A 69 -5.65 1.24 1.49
CA GLY A 69 -5.02 2.12 2.49
C GLY A 69 -5.48 1.92 3.94
N THR A 70 -6.44 1.01 4.18
CA THR A 70 -6.92 0.65 5.53
C THR A 70 -6.25 -0.59 6.12
N GLY A 71 -5.52 -1.37 5.31
CA GLY A 71 -4.72 -2.51 5.77
C GLY A 71 -3.39 -2.07 6.40
N ASP A 72 -2.64 -3.01 6.99
CA ASP A 72 -1.39 -2.70 7.69
C ASP A 72 -0.34 -2.07 6.78
N ILE A 73 0.00 -2.75 5.68
CA ILE A 73 0.97 -2.23 4.71
C ILE A 73 0.44 -0.93 4.09
N GLY A 74 -0.85 -0.91 3.71
CA GLY A 74 -1.48 0.26 3.08
C GLY A 74 -1.51 1.48 3.99
N SER A 75 -1.84 1.32 5.27
CA SER A 75 -1.87 2.42 6.23
C SER A 75 -0.46 2.95 6.54
N ALA A 76 0.55 2.07 6.57
CA ALA A 76 1.95 2.48 6.71
C ALA A 76 2.42 3.28 5.48
N CYS A 77 2.12 2.79 4.27
CA CYS A 77 2.42 3.51 3.02
C CYS A 77 1.69 4.86 2.95
N ALA A 78 0.40 4.89 3.28
CA ALA A 78 -0.40 6.12 3.28
C ALA A 78 0.18 7.16 4.25
N ARG A 79 0.56 6.75 5.46
CA ARG A 79 1.17 7.64 6.45
C ARG A 79 2.50 8.22 5.99
N ALA A 80 3.35 7.41 5.37
CA ALA A 80 4.63 7.88 4.84
C ALA A 80 4.43 8.84 3.66
N LEU A 81 3.54 8.50 2.71
CA LEU A 81 3.24 9.34 1.55
C LEU A 81 2.58 10.66 1.92
N ALA A 82 1.72 10.69 2.95
CA ALA A 82 1.08 11.93 3.43
C ALA A 82 2.07 13.04 3.77
N ARG A 83 3.31 12.70 4.09
CA ARG A 83 4.39 13.67 4.39
C ARG A 83 5.22 14.06 3.16
N GLN A 84 5.06 13.35 2.06
CA GLN A 84 5.94 13.47 0.88
C GLN A 84 5.23 14.05 -0.34
N VAL A 85 3.91 13.84 -0.48
CA VAL A 85 3.14 14.25 -1.64
C VAL A 85 2.28 15.48 -1.35
N ARG A 86 1.75 16.11 -2.41
CA ARG A 86 0.79 17.22 -2.29
C ARG A 86 -0.61 16.72 -1.93
N HIS A 87 -1.04 15.65 -2.56
CA HIS A 87 -2.38 15.10 -2.42
C HIS A 87 -2.31 13.58 -2.29
N LEU A 88 -2.99 13.01 -1.31
CA LEU A 88 -3.08 11.58 -1.07
C LEU A 88 -4.53 11.13 -1.10
N ILE A 89 -4.82 10.19 -1.98
CA ILE A 89 -6.11 9.52 -2.07
C ILE A 89 -5.96 8.14 -1.44
N ILE A 90 -6.85 7.79 -0.52
CA ILE A 90 -6.88 6.47 0.09
C ILE A 90 -8.17 5.76 -0.25
N THR A 91 -8.07 4.49 -0.61
CA THR A 91 -9.25 3.65 -0.87
C THR A 91 -9.29 2.44 0.04
N GLY A 92 -10.46 1.84 0.18
CA GLY A 92 -10.68 0.64 0.98
C GLY A 92 -12.12 0.16 0.86
N ARG A 93 -12.39 -1.04 1.37
CA ARG A 93 -13.70 -1.69 1.25
C ARG A 93 -14.79 -1.08 2.14
N THR A 94 -14.41 -0.64 3.33
CA THR A 94 -15.33 -0.19 4.37
C THR A 94 -15.21 1.31 4.56
N LYS A 95 -16.31 2.03 4.35
CA LYS A 95 -16.36 3.50 4.42
C LYS A 95 -15.84 4.02 5.76
N GLU A 96 -16.30 3.42 6.84
CA GLU A 96 -15.93 3.80 8.21
C GLU A 96 -14.43 3.70 8.44
N ASN A 97 -13.78 2.63 7.94
CA ASN A 97 -12.34 2.43 8.07
C ASN A 97 -11.55 3.44 7.24
N VAL A 98 -11.98 3.73 6.02
CA VAL A 98 -11.33 4.73 5.16
C VAL A 98 -11.41 6.11 5.79
N GLU A 99 -12.58 6.51 6.28
CA GLU A 99 -12.78 7.80 6.96
C GLU A 99 -11.98 7.89 8.26
N ALA A 100 -11.88 6.79 9.02
CA ALA A 100 -11.06 6.75 10.23
C ALA A 100 -9.57 6.96 9.92
N VAL A 101 -9.04 6.31 8.87
CA VAL A 101 -7.66 6.51 8.41
C VAL A 101 -7.47 7.95 7.92
N LYS A 102 -8.37 8.49 7.10
CA LYS A 102 -8.34 9.87 6.65
C LYS A 102 -8.22 10.84 7.81
N LYS A 103 -9.16 10.78 8.78
CA LYS A 103 -9.16 11.64 9.97
C LYS A 103 -7.85 11.57 10.77
N ARG A 104 -7.22 10.38 10.83
CA ARG A 104 -5.94 10.20 11.50
C ARG A 104 -4.82 10.90 10.74
N LEU A 105 -4.77 10.76 9.42
CA LEU A 105 -3.74 11.37 8.58
C LEU A 105 -3.87 12.90 8.52
N GLU A 106 -5.08 13.45 8.51
CA GLU A 106 -5.32 14.90 8.52
C GLU A 106 -4.76 15.59 9.77
N LYS A 107 -4.62 14.87 10.89
CA LYS A 107 -3.98 15.39 12.11
C LYS A 107 -2.47 15.55 11.99
N GLU A 108 -1.85 14.86 11.05
CA GLU A 108 -0.39 14.83 10.87
C GLU A 108 0.06 15.85 9.82
N LYS A 109 -0.35 17.06 9.82
CA LYS A 109 0.04 18.13 8.87
C LYS A 109 0.89 17.64 7.69
N GLY A 110 0.38 17.67 6.46
CA GLY A 110 1.05 17.15 5.27
C GLY A 110 0.19 17.34 4.03
N ALA A 111 0.04 16.27 3.25
CA ALA A 111 -0.79 16.24 2.05
C ALA A 111 -2.26 16.57 2.33
N ARG A 112 -2.97 17.09 1.34
CA ARG A 112 -4.43 17.02 1.32
C ARG A 112 -4.84 15.55 1.26
N ILE A 113 -5.72 15.11 2.16
CA ILE A 113 -6.18 13.71 2.22
C ILE A 113 -7.59 13.61 1.62
N GLU A 114 -7.77 12.68 0.69
CA GLU A 114 -9.05 12.37 0.07
C GLU A 114 -9.39 10.90 0.32
N ALA A 115 -10.62 10.61 0.73
CA ALA A 115 -11.17 9.26 0.77
C ALA A 115 -11.90 8.99 -0.55
N SER A 116 -11.64 7.84 -1.17
CA SER A 116 -12.37 7.39 -2.35
C SER A 116 -12.86 5.95 -2.16
N PHE A 117 -14.04 5.66 -2.72
CA PHE A 117 -14.66 4.34 -2.69
C PHE A 117 -14.73 3.71 -4.09
N ASP A 118 -14.20 4.40 -5.08
CA ASP A 118 -14.02 3.92 -6.44
C ASP A 118 -12.53 3.95 -6.79
N ASN A 119 -11.93 2.77 -6.95
CA ASN A 119 -10.52 2.63 -7.27
C ASN A 119 -10.19 3.20 -8.66
N ASN A 120 -11.08 3.00 -9.64
CA ASN A 120 -10.86 3.49 -10.99
C ASN A 120 -10.85 5.02 -11.04
N GLU A 121 -11.78 5.67 -10.35
CA GLU A 121 -11.79 7.13 -10.24
C GLU A 121 -10.58 7.67 -9.46
N ALA A 122 -10.16 6.96 -8.42
CA ALA A 122 -9.01 7.35 -7.61
C ALA A 122 -7.69 7.33 -8.41
N VAL A 123 -7.50 6.34 -9.28
CA VAL A 123 -6.25 6.21 -10.06
C VAL A 123 -6.17 7.17 -11.25
N LYS A 124 -7.29 7.64 -11.79
CA LYS A 124 -7.31 8.64 -12.88
C LYS A 124 -6.57 9.93 -12.52
N LYS A 125 -6.57 10.30 -11.24
CA LYS A 125 -5.95 11.52 -10.72
C LYS A 125 -4.49 11.31 -10.31
N ALA A 126 -4.03 10.05 -10.19
CA ALA A 126 -2.78 9.72 -9.54
C ALA A 126 -1.56 9.82 -10.48
N ASP A 127 -0.48 10.39 -9.98
CA ASP A 127 0.86 10.28 -10.54
C ASP A 127 1.56 9.00 -10.04
N ILE A 128 1.18 8.58 -8.83
CA ILE A 128 1.77 7.46 -8.13
C ILE A 128 0.64 6.59 -7.55
N VAL A 129 0.71 5.27 -7.72
CA VAL A 129 -0.24 4.33 -7.15
C VAL A 129 0.53 3.23 -6.40
N ILE A 130 0.15 2.98 -5.15
CA ILE A 130 0.57 1.80 -4.39
C ILE A 130 -0.68 0.94 -4.17
N ALA A 131 -0.66 -0.28 -4.73
CA ALA A 131 -1.76 -1.23 -4.61
C ALA A 131 -1.38 -2.35 -3.62
N VAL A 132 -2.14 -2.47 -2.52
CA VAL A 132 -1.86 -3.40 -1.41
C VAL A 132 -3.13 -4.04 -0.84
N ALA A 133 -4.21 -4.05 -1.60
CA ALA A 133 -5.46 -4.63 -1.12
C ALA A 133 -5.45 -6.16 -1.23
N SER A 134 -5.92 -6.83 -0.19
CA SER A 134 -6.15 -8.27 -0.22
C SER A 134 -7.43 -8.58 -1.03
N SER A 135 -7.24 -8.88 -2.32
CA SER A 135 -8.31 -9.22 -3.25
C SER A 135 -7.86 -10.34 -4.19
N SER A 136 -8.76 -11.27 -4.48
CA SER A 136 -8.54 -12.33 -5.46
C SER A 136 -8.77 -11.89 -6.92
N LYS A 137 -9.26 -10.67 -7.11
CA LYS A 137 -9.55 -10.09 -8.43
C LYS A 137 -8.80 -8.80 -8.62
N SER A 138 -8.50 -8.45 -9.88
CA SER A 138 -8.04 -7.10 -10.22
C SER A 138 -9.07 -6.07 -9.73
N LEU A 139 -8.57 -5.01 -9.09
CA LEU A 139 -9.39 -3.95 -8.52
C LEU A 139 -9.41 -2.69 -9.39
N VAL A 140 -8.54 -2.63 -10.39
CA VAL A 140 -8.37 -1.47 -11.26
C VAL A 140 -8.20 -1.91 -12.70
N ASP A 141 -8.95 -1.26 -13.58
CA ASP A 141 -8.73 -1.35 -15.02
C ASP A 141 -7.55 -0.45 -15.40
N ILE A 142 -6.58 -1.05 -16.12
CA ILE A 142 -5.36 -0.37 -16.54
C ILE A 142 -5.61 0.84 -17.44
N SER A 143 -6.73 0.88 -18.15
CA SER A 143 -7.14 2.01 -18.99
C SER A 143 -7.40 3.29 -18.20
N ASN A 144 -7.66 3.19 -16.90
CA ASN A 144 -7.94 4.33 -16.04
C ASN A 144 -6.69 5.07 -15.53
N PHE A 145 -5.50 4.48 -15.67
CA PHE A 145 -4.28 5.20 -15.30
C PHE A 145 -3.93 6.25 -16.36
N LYS A 146 -3.55 7.43 -15.92
CA LYS A 146 -3.03 8.45 -16.83
C LYS A 146 -1.60 8.10 -17.31
N PRO A 147 -1.19 8.58 -18.49
CA PRO A 147 0.19 8.42 -18.96
C PRO A 147 1.21 8.94 -17.94
N GLY A 148 2.32 8.24 -17.80
CA GLY A 148 3.39 8.57 -16.86
C GLY A 148 3.16 8.13 -15.42
N THR A 149 2.06 7.44 -15.12
CA THR A 149 1.79 6.95 -13.75
C THR A 149 2.80 5.86 -13.34
N VAL A 150 3.35 6.01 -12.14
CA VAL A 150 4.14 4.98 -11.46
C VAL A 150 3.21 4.10 -10.62
N ILE A 151 3.30 2.78 -10.81
CA ILE A 151 2.45 1.78 -10.14
C ILE A 151 3.33 0.78 -9.41
N CYS A 152 3.22 0.74 -8.09
CA CYS A 152 3.80 -0.28 -7.22
C CYS A 152 2.70 -1.24 -6.76
N ASP A 153 2.66 -2.46 -7.32
CA ASP A 153 1.67 -3.46 -6.92
C ASP A 153 2.29 -4.49 -5.97
N VAL A 154 1.99 -4.33 -4.67
CA VAL A 154 2.46 -5.19 -3.57
C VAL A 154 1.54 -6.40 -3.37
N ALA A 155 0.32 -6.34 -3.87
CA ALA A 155 -0.70 -7.35 -3.63
C ALA A 155 -0.35 -8.71 -4.27
N TYR A 156 -0.86 -9.77 -3.64
CA TYR A 156 -0.87 -11.11 -4.22
C TYR A 156 -2.25 -11.77 -3.97
N PRO A 157 -2.99 -12.14 -5.02
CA PRO A 157 -2.80 -11.79 -6.44
C PRO A 157 -2.76 -10.28 -6.69
N LYS A 158 -2.17 -9.86 -7.82
CA LYS A 158 -2.02 -8.44 -8.15
C LYS A 158 -3.37 -7.72 -8.25
N ASN A 159 -3.41 -6.49 -7.74
CA ASN A 159 -4.61 -5.64 -7.80
C ASN A 159 -4.76 -4.94 -9.15
N THR A 160 -3.67 -4.74 -9.86
CA THR A 160 -3.66 -4.18 -11.21
C THR A 160 -3.59 -5.31 -12.23
N SER A 161 -4.33 -5.20 -13.32
CA SER A 161 -4.29 -6.19 -14.39
C SER A 161 -2.88 -6.29 -14.96
N TYR A 162 -2.38 -7.52 -15.21
CA TYR A 162 -1.08 -7.76 -15.86
C TYR A 162 -1.01 -7.30 -17.33
N MET A 163 -2.07 -6.73 -17.85
CA MET A 163 -2.14 -6.20 -19.22
C MET A 163 -1.30 -4.92 -19.41
N THR A 164 -0.32 -4.68 -18.55
CA THR A 164 0.68 -3.61 -18.73
C THR A 164 1.49 -3.76 -20.01
N THR A 165 1.53 -4.95 -20.60
CA THR A 165 2.22 -5.22 -21.88
C THR A 165 1.73 -4.37 -23.05
N TYR A 166 0.53 -3.76 -22.93
CA TYR A 166 -0.04 -2.88 -23.95
C TYR A 166 0.10 -1.39 -23.62
N ARG A 167 0.63 -1.05 -22.44
CA ARG A 167 0.75 0.34 -21.93
C ARG A 167 2.22 0.65 -21.64
N ASN A 168 2.95 1.04 -22.68
CA ASN A 168 4.36 1.45 -22.58
C ASN A 168 4.55 2.87 -22.00
N ASP A 169 3.45 3.56 -21.72
CA ASP A 169 3.38 4.87 -21.11
C ASP A 169 3.19 4.83 -19.56
N LEU A 170 3.27 3.66 -18.95
CA LEU A 170 3.19 3.45 -17.51
C LEU A 170 4.48 2.81 -16.98
N PHE A 171 4.85 3.13 -15.76
CA PHE A 171 5.93 2.45 -15.05
C PHE A 171 5.36 1.58 -13.93
N ALA A 172 5.19 0.28 -14.20
CA ALA A 172 4.62 -0.65 -13.24
C ALA A 172 5.67 -1.66 -12.76
N PHE A 173 5.70 -1.94 -11.46
CA PHE A 173 6.58 -2.92 -10.84
C PHE A 173 5.92 -3.62 -9.65
N SER A 174 6.46 -4.80 -9.29
CA SER A 174 6.04 -5.54 -8.11
C SER A 174 6.75 -5.00 -6.87
N GLY A 175 5.99 -4.56 -5.87
CA GLY A 175 6.50 -4.11 -4.58
C GLY A 175 6.68 -5.24 -3.56
N GLY A 176 6.46 -6.49 -3.95
CA GLY A 176 6.63 -7.70 -3.15
C GLY A 176 6.88 -8.90 -4.06
N LEU A 177 7.46 -9.95 -3.51
CA LEU A 177 7.65 -11.24 -4.19
C LEU A 177 6.35 -12.01 -4.27
#